data_ff75e385d85144680622a7d127c96e04
#
_entry.id   ff75e385d85144680622a7d127c96e04
#
_cell.length_a   1.000
_cell.length_b   1.000
_cell.length_c   1.000
_cell.angle_alpha   90.00
_cell.angle_beta   90.00
_cell.angle_gamma   90.00
#
_symmetry.space_group_name_H-M   'P 1'
#
loop_
_entity.id
_entity.type
_entity.pdbx_description
1 polymer ?
#
loop_
_entity_poly.entity_id
_entity_poly.type
_entity_poly.pdbx_seq_one_letter_code
_entity_poly.pdbx_strand_id
1 'polypeptide(L)'
;MNKKQSPLLESIKKTPFFDVFSEEEKWRFVEKGGRLFKRYEQKGLTIFSEGDIGDSMFVVLSGAINITKLITPNNQEKNVALSKPKHTTIAKMEAGSIFGEVAMLSGQTRTTYAMTDTPLVVVMEINQEILYSFNLAIQRKFDKQLISTLIGRLNTINKKFANLKEENSKNITTILKMRAKYEES
;
A
#
# COMPACT_ATOMS: atom_id res chain seq x y z
N MET A 1 -19.19 -3.78 -25.93
CA MET A 1 -17.93 -3.00 -25.82
C MET A 1 -16.81 -3.81 -26.47
N ASN A 2 -16.07 -3.23 -27.40
CA ASN A 2 -15.05 -3.96 -28.15
C ASN A 2 -13.87 -4.28 -27.21
N LYS A 3 -13.48 -5.58 -27.08
CA LYS A 3 -12.37 -6.05 -26.22
C LYS A 3 -11.08 -5.22 -26.36
N LYS A 4 -10.83 -4.66 -27.54
CA LYS A 4 -9.59 -3.94 -27.86
C LYS A 4 -9.54 -2.48 -27.40
N GLN A 5 -10.60 -1.89 -26.84
CA GLN A 5 -10.68 -0.45 -26.51
C GLN A 5 -11.13 -0.15 -25.09
N SER A 6 -10.90 -1.07 -24.12
CA SER A 6 -11.24 -0.83 -22.72
C SER A 6 -10.10 -0.06 -22.01
N PRO A 7 -10.34 1.16 -21.51
CA PRO A 7 -9.32 1.89 -20.72
C PRO A 7 -8.87 1.12 -19.48
N LEU A 8 -9.76 0.30 -18.90
CA LEU A 8 -9.43 -0.56 -17.76
C LEU A 8 -8.46 -1.67 -18.14
N LEU A 9 -8.63 -2.29 -19.32
CA LEU A 9 -7.68 -3.28 -19.82
C LEU A 9 -6.29 -2.67 -20.02
N GLU A 10 -6.23 -1.47 -20.60
CA GLU A 10 -4.95 -0.77 -20.79
C GLU A 10 -4.28 -0.42 -19.44
N SER A 11 -5.05 -0.06 -18.43
CA SER A 11 -4.53 0.16 -17.08
C SER A 11 -3.98 -1.13 -16.46
N ILE A 12 -4.71 -2.25 -16.59
CA ILE A 12 -4.26 -3.57 -16.15
C ILE A 12 -2.96 -3.98 -16.85
N LYS A 13 -2.87 -3.80 -18.18
CA LYS A 13 -1.67 -4.14 -18.97
C LYS A 13 -0.42 -3.37 -18.54
N LYS A 14 -0.58 -2.14 -18.11
CA LYS A 14 0.52 -1.27 -17.63
C LYS A 14 0.92 -1.55 -16.17
N THR A 15 0.19 -2.41 -15.48
CA THR A 15 0.39 -2.68 -14.05
C THR A 15 1.21 -3.97 -13.89
N PRO A 16 2.45 -3.91 -13.38
CA PRO A 16 3.36 -5.07 -13.30
C PRO A 16 2.80 -6.28 -12.54
N PHE A 17 1.89 -6.02 -11.60
CA PHE A 17 1.19 -7.11 -10.89
C PHE A 17 0.50 -8.09 -11.85
N PHE A 18 0.06 -7.63 -13.03
CA PHE A 18 -0.66 -8.45 -13.99
C PHE A 18 0.21 -9.04 -15.11
N ASP A 19 1.53 -8.86 -15.10
CA ASP A 19 2.40 -9.36 -16.19
C ASP A 19 2.38 -10.89 -16.33
N VAL A 20 2.09 -11.61 -15.24
CA VAL A 20 2.00 -13.09 -15.24
C VAL A 20 0.70 -13.62 -15.86
N PHE A 21 -0.26 -12.74 -16.12
CA PHE A 21 -1.55 -13.11 -16.69
C PHE A 21 -1.57 -12.92 -18.22
N SER A 22 -2.17 -13.88 -18.92
CA SER A 22 -2.40 -13.73 -20.35
C SER A 22 -3.41 -12.61 -20.67
N GLU A 23 -3.46 -12.17 -21.92
CA GLU A 23 -4.45 -11.14 -22.36
C GLU A 23 -5.90 -11.58 -22.09
N GLU A 24 -6.19 -12.88 -22.26
CA GLU A 24 -7.52 -13.43 -21.93
C GLU A 24 -7.79 -13.38 -20.42
N GLU A 25 -6.82 -13.75 -19.61
CA GLU A 25 -6.96 -13.70 -18.14
C GLU A 25 -7.10 -12.26 -17.64
N LYS A 26 -6.33 -11.30 -18.20
CA LYS A 26 -6.51 -9.87 -17.92
C LYS A 26 -7.92 -9.39 -18.28
N TRP A 27 -8.45 -9.87 -19.39
CA TRP A 27 -9.83 -9.54 -19.79
C TRP A 27 -10.88 -10.08 -18.80
N ARG A 28 -10.62 -11.23 -18.17
CA ARG A 28 -11.53 -11.77 -17.13
C ARG A 28 -11.70 -10.82 -15.94
N PHE A 29 -10.65 -10.09 -15.57
CA PHE A 29 -10.77 -9.04 -14.55
C PHE A 29 -11.66 -7.90 -15.04
N VAL A 30 -11.51 -7.46 -16.28
CA VAL A 30 -12.35 -6.38 -16.86
C VAL A 30 -13.82 -6.79 -16.94
N GLU A 31 -14.13 -8.04 -17.28
CA GLU A 31 -15.50 -8.58 -17.35
C GLU A 31 -16.24 -8.53 -16.01
N LYS A 32 -15.55 -8.54 -14.87
CA LYS A 32 -16.17 -8.35 -13.55
C LYS A 32 -16.69 -6.91 -13.34
N GLY A 33 -16.25 -5.97 -14.18
CA GLY A 33 -16.78 -4.61 -14.26
C GLY A 33 -16.66 -3.80 -12.98
N GLY A 34 -17.65 -2.96 -12.71
CA GLY A 34 -17.66 -2.02 -11.60
C GLY A 34 -17.58 -2.64 -10.20
N ARG A 35 -17.72 -3.97 -10.05
CA ARG A 35 -17.51 -4.66 -8.77
C ARG A 35 -16.05 -4.68 -8.36
N LEU A 36 -15.12 -4.66 -9.33
CA LEU A 36 -13.69 -4.66 -9.09
C LEU A 36 -13.06 -3.28 -9.08
N PHE A 37 -13.60 -2.33 -9.85
CA PHE A 37 -12.92 -1.06 -10.10
C PHE A 37 -13.60 0.06 -9.32
N LYS A 38 -12.82 0.76 -8.50
CA LYS A 38 -13.22 1.97 -7.77
C LYS A 38 -12.47 3.16 -8.33
N ARG A 39 -13.19 4.27 -8.52
CA ARG A 39 -12.64 5.54 -9.00
C ARG A 39 -12.89 6.61 -7.96
N TYR A 40 -11.84 7.35 -7.61
CA TYR A 40 -11.87 8.46 -6.67
C TYR A 40 -11.41 9.72 -7.42
N GLU A 41 -12.23 10.76 -7.40
CA GLU A 41 -12.03 11.98 -8.22
C GLU A 41 -11.60 13.18 -7.37
N GLN A 42 -11.04 12.94 -6.20
CA GLN A 42 -10.56 13.97 -5.29
C GLN A 42 -9.38 13.45 -4.46
N LYS A 43 -8.40 14.33 -4.22
CA LYS A 43 -7.34 14.11 -3.24
C LYS A 43 -7.90 14.17 -1.81
N GLY A 44 -7.37 13.32 -0.92
CA GLY A 44 -7.74 13.30 0.50
C GLY A 44 -8.98 12.46 0.82
N LEU A 45 -9.55 11.75 -0.16
CA LEU A 45 -10.64 10.80 0.12
C LEU A 45 -10.12 9.57 0.83
N THR A 46 -10.82 9.13 1.87
CA THR A 46 -10.52 7.90 2.60
C THR A 46 -11.04 6.69 1.83
N ILE A 47 -10.17 5.72 1.60
CA ILE A 47 -10.49 4.42 0.99
C ILE A 47 -10.91 3.43 2.06
N PHE A 48 -10.15 3.37 3.17
CA PHE A 48 -10.51 2.68 4.40
C PHE A 48 -9.83 3.35 5.60
N SER A 49 -10.36 3.12 6.79
CA SER A 49 -9.88 3.64 8.07
C SER A 49 -9.22 2.54 8.91
N GLU A 50 -8.30 2.93 9.80
CA GLU A 50 -7.80 2.03 10.85
C GLU A 50 -8.98 1.53 11.69
N GLY A 51 -9.01 0.22 11.96
CA GLY A 51 -10.09 -0.45 12.70
C GLY A 51 -11.22 -1.01 11.81
N ASP A 52 -11.34 -0.61 10.54
CA ASP A 52 -12.31 -1.19 9.62
C ASP A 52 -12.07 -2.69 9.42
N ILE A 53 -13.12 -3.45 9.10
CA ILE A 53 -12.99 -4.85 8.68
C ILE A 53 -12.21 -4.92 7.37
N GLY A 54 -11.17 -5.75 7.34
CA GLY A 54 -10.25 -5.84 6.22
C GLY A 54 -10.45 -7.10 5.38
N ASP A 55 -11.54 -7.19 4.62
CA ASP A 55 -11.91 -8.34 3.77
C ASP A 55 -11.43 -8.25 2.32
N SER A 56 -10.81 -7.14 1.95
CA SER A 56 -10.36 -6.85 0.59
C SER A 56 -8.94 -6.29 0.54
N MET A 57 -8.28 -6.43 -0.61
CA MET A 57 -7.04 -5.78 -0.98
C MET A 57 -7.24 -4.93 -2.23
N PHE A 58 -6.28 -4.05 -2.49
CA PHE A 58 -6.36 -3.09 -3.58
C PHE A 58 -5.09 -3.11 -4.42
N VAL A 59 -5.25 -2.99 -5.74
CA VAL A 59 -4.16 -2.74 -6.69
C VAL A 59 -4.36 -1.35 -7.27
N VAL A 60 -3.36 -0.46 -7.14
CA VAL A 60 -3.40 0.88 -7.73
C VAL A 60 -3.19 0.78 -9.23
N LEU A 61 -4.18 1.16 -10.02
CA LEU A 61 -4.09 1.18 -11.49
C LEU A 61 -3.68 2.56 -12.03
N SER A 62 -4.04 3.62 -11.31
CA SER A 62 -3.70 5.00 -11.68
C SER A 62 -3.74 5.91 -10.44
N GLY A 63 -2.90 6.94 -10.43
CA GLY A 63 -2.77 7.87 -9.32
C GLY A 63 -1.89 7.34 -8.20
N ALA A 64 -2.04 7.93 -7.01
CA ALA A 64 -1.28 7.56 -5.81
C ALA A 64 -2.14 7.62 -4.56
N ILE A 65 -1.75 6.84 -3.56
CA ILE A 65 -2.42 6.68 -2.27
C ILE A 65 -1.39 6.84 -1.15
N ASN A 66 -1.74 7.57 -0.10
CA ASN A 66 -0.98 7.63 1.13
C ASN A 66 -1.54 6.62 2.14
N ILE A 67 -0.67 5.76 2.64
CA ILE A 67 -0.92 4.95 3.84
C ILE A 67 -0.49 5.79 5.02
N THR A 68 -1.42 6.03 5.96
CA THR A 68 -1.20 6.95 7.07
C THR A 68 -1.58 6.31 8.40
N LYS A 69 -1.01 6.84 9.48
CA LYS A 69 -1.37 6.50 10.85
C LYS A 69 -1.66 7.77 11.63
N LEU A 70 -2.64 7.72 12.55
CA LEU A 70 -2.88 8.83 13.47
C LEU A 70 -1.70 8.97 14.44
N ILE A 71 -1.18 10.18 14.59
CA ILE A 71 -0.29 10.51 15.68
C ILE A 71 -1.15 10.90 16.87
N THR A 72 -1.10 10.08 17.91
CA THR A 72 -1.57 10.51 19.24
C THR A 72 -0.47 11.40 19.84
N PRO A 73 -0.74 12.69 20.14
CA PRO A 73 0.23 13.54 20.82
C PRO A 73 0.62 12.88 22.14
N ASN A 74 1.91 12.82 22.43
CA ASN A 74 2.38 12.41 23.77
C ASN A 74 1.78 13.37 24.81
N ASN A 75 1.29 12.85 25.94
CA ASN A 75 0.65 13.55 27.05
C ASN A 75 1.45 14.69 27.72
N GLN A 76 2.59 15.09 27.14
CA GLN A 76 3.45 16.17 27.65
C GLN A 76 3.12 17.57 27.11
N GLU A 77 2.28 17.67 26.07
CA GLU A 77 1.82 18.97 25.57
C GLU A 77 0.47 19.33 26.19
N LYS A 78 0.48 20.22 27.19
CA LYS A 78 -0.70 20.67 27.95
C LYS A 78 -1.79 21.39 27.12
N ASN A 79 -1.64 21.50 25.80
CA ASN A 79 -2.59 22.19 24.89
C ASN A 79 -3.23 21.28 23.84
N VAL A 80 -3.35 19.96 24.10
CA VAL A 80 -3.81 18.93 23.13
C VAL A 80 -5.32 18.98 22.84
N ALA A 81 -6.12 19.65 23.68
CA ALA A 81 -7.59 19.61 23.58
C ALA A 81 -8.19 20.26 22.31
N LEU A 82 -7.40 20.97 21.49
CA LEU A 82 -7.88 21.72 20.30
C LEU A 82 -7.17 21.35 18.99
N SER A 83 -6.17 20.46 18.99
CA SER A 83 -5.49 20.09 17.75
C SER A 83 -6.22 18.94 17.05
N LYS A 84 -6.60 19.16 15.77
CA LYS A 84 -7.14 18.07 14.93
C LYS A 84 -6.17 16.90 14.89
N PRO A 85 -6.64 15.64 14.95
CA PRO A 85 -5.77 14.46 14.83
C PRO A 85 -4.93 14.57 13.55
N LYS A 86 -3.61 14.46 13.71
CA LYS A 86 -2.66 14.60 12.61
C LYS A 86 -2.30 13.22 12.08
N HIS A 87 -2.50 13.03 10.77
CA HIS A 87 -2.03 11.84 10.08
C HIS A 87 -0.55 11.96 9.70
N THR A 88 0.23 10.91 9.96
CA THR A 88 1.59 10.77 9.41
C THR A 88 1.57 9.77 8.28
N THR A 89 2.14 10.15 7.14
CA THR A 89 2.31 9.23 6.00
C THR A 89 3.43 8.24 6.31
N ILE A 90 3.08 6.95 6.31
CA ILE A 90 4.01 5.84 6.51
C ILE A 90 4.57 5.37 5.17
N ALA A 91 3.71 5.31 4.15
CA ALA A 91 4.09 4.87 2.83
C ALA A 91 3.24 5.55 1.76
N LYS A 92 3.82 5.74 0.58
CA LYS A 92 3.12 6.15 -0.63
C LYS A 92 3.00 4.97 -1.57
N MET A 93 1.80 4.71 -2.06
CA MET A 93 1.47 3.64 -3.00
C MET A 93 1.14 4.26 -4.36
N GLU A 94 1.99 4.03 -5.33
CA GLU A 94 1.83 4.51 -6.71
C GLU A 94 1.24 3.41 -7.60
N ALA A 95 0.93 3.73 -8.84
CA ALA A 95 0.42 2.76 -9.81
C ALA A 95 1.30 1.50 -9.87
N GLY A 96 0.68 0.34 -9.83
CA GLY A 96 1.34 -0.97 -9.71
C GLY A 96 1.48 -1.48 -8.27
N SER A 97 1.29 -0.63 -7.26
CA SER A 97 1.35 -1.05 -5.86
C SER A 97 0.09 -1.81 -5.43
N ILE A 98 0.26 -2.74 -4.50
CA ILE A 98 -0.85 -3.37 -3.77
C ILE A 98 -0.88 -2.84 -2.32
N PHE A 99 -2.07 -2.77 -1.72
CA PHE A 99 -2.24 -2.37 -0.31
C PHE A 99 -3.52 -2.98 0.28
N GLY A 100 -3.64 -2.97 1.61
CA GLY A 100 -4.77 -3.56 2.31
C GLY A 100 -4.74 -5.09 2.38
N GLU A 101 -3.74 -5.72 1.79
CA GLU A 101 -3.57 -7.18 1.71
C GLU A 101 -3.38 -7.83 3.08
N VAL A 102 -2.74 -7.13 4.01
CA VAL A 102 -2.42 -7.69 5.34
C VAL A 102 -3.69 -8.06 6.10
N ALA A 103 -4.66 -7.14 6.16
CA ALA A 103 -5.93 -7.39 6.85
C ALA A 103 -6.74 -8.51 6.17
N MET A 104 -6.81 -8.51 4.83
CA MET A 104 -7.49 -9.58 4.07
C MET A 104 -6.87 -10.96 4.30
N LEU A 105 -5.54 -11.05 4.35
CA LEU A 105 -4.83 -12.33 4.53
C LEU A 105 -4.84 -12.82 5.98
N SER A 106 -4.77 -11.91 6.96
CA SER A 106 -4.73 -12.25 8.37
C SER A 106 -6.11 -12.38 9.04
N GLY A 107 -7.18 -11.94 8.36
CA GLY A 107 -8.52 -11.86 8.94
C GLY A 107 -8.66 -10.81 10.05
N GLN A 108 -7.71 -9.87 10.14
CA GLN A 108 -7.71 -8.80 11.14
C GLN A 108 -8.31 -7.50 10.59
N THR A 109 -8.52 -6.53 11.46
CA THR A 109 -8.94 -5.19 11.06
C THR A 109 -7.79 -4.43 10.38
N ARG A 110 -8.12 -3.36 9.66
CA ARG A 110 -7.15 -2.44 9.06
C ARG A 110 -6.28 -1.82 10.15
N THR A 111 -4.97 -1.84 9.97
CA THR A 111 -3.99 -1.29 10.93
C THR A 111 -3.58 0.14 10.61
N THR A 112 -4.07 0.70 9.51
CA THR A 112 -3.72 2.02 8.98
C THR A 112 -4.90 2.63 8.24
N TYR A 113 -4.80 3.93 7.92
CA TYR A 113 -5.70 4.60 6.97
C TYR A 113 -5.09 4.53 5.56
N ALA A 114 -5.93 4.45 4.54
CA ALA A 114 -5.55 4.65 3.15
C ALA A 114 -6.33 5.82 2.56
N MET A 115 -5.63 6.80 2.02
CA MET A 115 -6.21 8.04 1.50
C MET A 115 -5.65 8.37 0.12
N THR A 116 -6.48 8.91 -0.77
CA THR A 116 -6.03 9.35 -2.10
C THR A 116 -5.04 10.53 -1.98
N ASP A 117 -3.92 10.46 -2.74
CA ASP A 117 -2.89 11.53 -2.76
C ASP A 117 -2.90 12.35 -4.06
N THR A 118 -3.62 11.89 -5.07
CA THR A 118 -3.79 12.58 -6.36
C THR A 118 -5.26 12.89 -6.64
N PRO A 119 -5.57 13.88 -7.52
CA PRO A 119 -6.95 14.25 -7.85
C PRO A 119 -7.76 13.13 -8.50
N LEU A 120 -7.10 12.19 -9.18
CA LEU A 120 -7.73 11.01 -9.75
C LEU A 120 -6.96 9.76 -9.33
N VAL A 121 -7.67 8.83 -8.74
CA VAL A 121 -7.17 7.51 -8.35
C VAL A 121 -8.10 6.44 -8.88
N VAL A 122 -7.54 5.42 -9.52
CA VAL A 122 -8.26 4.21 -9.91
C VAL A 122 -7.60 3.02 -9.24
N VAL A 123 -8.39 2.24 -8.52
CA VAL A 123 -7.93 1.00 -7.88
C VAL A 123 -8.77 -0.18 -8.35
N MET A 124 -8.16 -1.37 -8.36
CA MET A 124 -8.88 -2.63 -8.40
C MET A 124 -8.99 -3.15 -6.97
N GLU A 125 -10.21 -3.36 -6.50
CA GLU A 125 -10.53 -3.95 -5.20
C GLU A 125 -10.87 -5.43 -5.38
N ILE A 126 -10.20 -6.30 -4.64
CA ILE A 126 -10.36 -7.75 -4.71
C ILE A 126 -10.56 -8.29 -3.30
N ASN A 127 -11.69 -8.93 -3.06
CA ASN A 127 -11.96 -9.73 -1.88
C ASN A 127 -11.88 -11.23 -2.19
N GLN A 128 -11.98 -12.07 -1.16
CA GLN A 128 -11.89 -13.53 -1.32
C GLN A 128 -13.01 -14.09 -2.20
N GLU A 129 -14.24 -13.57 -2.07
CA GLU A 129 -15.38 -14.01 -2.87
C GLU A 129 -15.12 -13.80 -4.38
N ILE A 130 -14.65 -12.58 -4.71
CA ILE A 130 -14.31 -12.24 -6.10
C ILE A 130 -13.14 -13.11 -6.60
N LEU A 131 -12.10 -13.30 -5.79
CA LEU A 131 -10.95 -14.12 -6.16
C LEU A 131 -11.38 -15.57 -6.46
N TYR A 132 -12.20 -16.16 -5.59
CA TYR A 132 -12.70 -17.53 -5.78
C TYR A 132 -13.68 -17.67 -6.94
N SER A 133 -14.25 -16.59 -7.45
CA SER A 133 -15.09 -16.60 -8.64
C SER A 133 -14.33 -16.78 -9.97
N PHE A 134 -12.99 -16.68 -9.93
CA PHE A 134 -12.12 -17.00 -11.07
C PHE A 134 -11.79 -18.51 -11.10
N ASN A 135 -11.33 -18.98 -12.25
CA ASN A 135 -10.81 -20.35 -12.33
C ASN A 135 -9.53 -20.52 -11.51
N LEU A 136 -9.22 -21.77 -11.15
CA LEU A 136 -8.08 -22.10 -10.29
C LEU A 136 -6.72 -21.63 -10.86
N ALA A 137 -6.58 -21.57 -12.18
CA ALA A 137 -5.33 -21.11 -12.81
C ALA A 137 -5.07 -19.63 -12.52
N ILE A 138 -6.10 -18.79 -12.63
CA ILE A 138 -6.03 -17.36 -12.27
C ILE A 138 -5.77 -17.19 -10.78
N GLN A 139 -6.48 -17.93 -9.92
CA GLN A 139 -6.28 -17.88 -8.47
C GLN A 139 -4.81 -18.18 -8.10
N ARG A 140 -4.25 -19.28 -8.60
CA ARG A 140 -2.84 -19.67 -8.32
C ARG A 140 -1.83 -18.63 -8.82
N LYS A 141 -2.05 -18.05 -9.98
CA LYS A 141 -1.19 -16.96 -10.49
C LYS A 141 -1.28 -15.72 -9.60
N PHE A 142 -2.50 -15.38 -9.14
CA PHE A 142 -2.74 -14.27 -8.25
C PHE A 142 -2.00 -14.46 -6.92
N ASP A 143 -2.17 -15.61 -6.27
CA ASP A 143 -1.51 -15.95 -5.01
C ASP A 143 0.02 -15.88 -5.14
N LYS A 144 0.56 -16.48 -6.20
CA LYS A 144 2.01 -16.46 -6.49
C LYS A 144 2.52 -15.03 -6.67
N GLN A 145 1.79 -14.19 -7.39
CA GLN A 145 2.17 -12.79 -7.63
C GLN A 145 2.09 -11.96 -6.35
N LEU A 146 1.06 -12.19 -5.52
CA LEU A 146 0.90 -11.56 -4.22
C LEU A 146 2.08 -11.90 -3.30
N ILE A 147 2.39 -13.19 -3.16
CA ILE A 147 3.53 -13.69 -2.37
C ILE A 147 4.85 -13.06 -2.87
N SER A 148 5.10 -13.06 -4.18
CA SER A 148 6.30 -12.46 -4.78
C SER A 148 6.43 -10.98 -4.43
N THR A 149 5.33 -10.23 -4.49
CA THR A 149 5.28 -8.80 -4.14
C THR A 149 5.58 -8.57 -2.66
N LEU A 150 5.02 -9.40 -1.77
CA LEU A 150 5.25 -9.30 -0.32
C LEU A 150 6.72 -9.64 0.04
N ILE A 151 7.30 -10.66 -0.58
CA ILE A 151 8.72 -11.00 -0.42
C ILE A 151 9.61 -9.82 -0.88
N GLY A 152 9.31 -9.21 -2.03
CA GLY A 152 10.03 -8.03 -2.53
C GLY A 152 9.99 -6.86 -1.56
N ARG A 153 8.83 -6.59 -0.93
CA ARG A 153 8.68 -5.57 0.11
C ARG A 153 9.48 -5.89 1.35
N LEU A 154 9.41 -7.12 1.84
CA LEU A 154 10.18 -7.57 3.00
C LEU A 154 11.68 -7.37 2.79
N ASN A 155 12.19 -7.77 1.63
CA ASN A 155 13.60 -7.58 1.28
C ASN A 155 13.99 -6.10 1.24
N THR A 156 13.10 -5.23 0.73
CA THR A 156 13.34 -3.78 0.71
C THR A 156 13.36 -3.19 2.11
N ILE A 157 12.45 -3.61 2.99
CA ILE A 157 12.40 -3.19 4.39
C ILE A 157 13.67 -3.64 5.13
N ASN A 158 14.09 -4.89 4.96
CA ASN A 158 15.29 -5.43 5.58
C ASN A 158 16.55 -4.66 5.16
N LYS A 159 16.68 -4.30 3.87
CA LYS A 159 17.79 -3.47 3.38
C LYS A 159 17.78 -2.08 4.03
N LYS A 160 16.62 -1.42 4.08
CA LYS A 160 16.49 -0.10 4.73
C LYS A 160 16.84 -0.18 6.21
N PHE A 161 16.39 -1.21 6.91
CA PHE A 161 16.70 -1.43 8.33
C PHE A 161 18.20 -1.62 8.55
N ALA A 162 18.87 -2.42 7.73
CA ALA A 162 20.31 -2.63 7.80
C ALA A 162 21.08 -1.31 7.61
N ASN A 163 20.70 -0.49 6.60
CA ASN A 163 21.32 0.80 6.34
C ASN A 163 21.13 1.77 7.52
N LEU A 164 19.93 1.87 8.09
CA LEU A 164 19.65 2.71 9.26
C LEU A 164 20.45 2.28 10.48
N LYS A 165 20.63 0.97 10.70
CA LYS A 165 21.46 0.44 11.79
C LYS A 165 22.92 0.84 11.62
N GLU A 166 23.46 0.76 10.41
CA GLU A 166 24.83 1.18 10.11
C GLU A 166 25.02 2.68 10.32
N GLU A 167 24.09 3.51 9.82
CA GLU A 167 24.11 4.96 10.00
C GLU A 167 24.05 5.36 11.48
N ASN A 168 23.15 4.74 12.25
CA ASN A 168 23.07 4.97 13.70
C ASN A 168 24.39 4.61 14.41
N SER A 169 25.03 3.50 14.04
CA SER A 169 26.31 3.10 14.61
C SER A 169 27.42 4.13 14.33
N LYS A 170 27.47 4.67 13.11
CA LYS A 170 28.41 5.75 12.73
C LYS A 170 28.14 7.03 13.52
N ASN A 171 26.88 7.41 13.68
CA ASN A 171 26.48 8.60 14.43
C ASN A 171 26.88 8.49 15.92
N ILE A 172 26.61 7.34 16.56
CA ILE A 172 27.00 7.08 17.94
C ILE A 172 28.53 7.19 18.10
N THR A 173 29.31 6.57 17.20
CA THR A 173 30.76 6.63 17.22
C THR A 173 31.26 8.07 17.09
N THR A 174 30.67 8.88 16.25
CA THR A 174 31.00 10.29 16.06
C THR A 174 30.72 11.11 17.33
N ILE A 175 29.55 10.90 17.94
CA ILE A 175 29.17 11.58 19.19
C ILE A 175 30.14 11.22 20.31
N LEU A 176 30.53 9.95 20.47
CA LEU A 176 31.49 9.51 21.48
C LEU A 176 32.87 10.15 21.28
N LYS A 177 33.33 10.24 20.01
CA LYS A 177 34.61 10.92 19.70
C LYS A 177 34.58 12.43 20.03
N MET A 178 33.47 13.10 19.73
CA MET A 178 33.29 14.51 20.07
C MET A 178 33.31 14.73 21.60
N ARG A 179 32.59 13.88 22.35
CA ARG A 179 32.55 13.96 23.81
C ARG A 179 33.94 13.78 24.45
N ALA A 180 34.69 12.77 24.04
CA ALA A 180 36.03 12.53 24.52
C ALA A 180 36.95 13.76 24.31
N LYS A 181 36.83 14.45 23.15
CA LYS A 181 37.59 15.65 22.86
C LYS A 181 37.24 16.85 23.76
N TYR A 182 35.99 16.93 24.24
CA TYR A 182 35.58 17.99 25.18
C TYR A 182 36.02 17.71 26.64
N GLU A 183 36.21 16.44 27.02
CA GLU A 183 36.66 16.04 28.36
C GLU A 183 38.16 16.17 28.52
N GLU A 184 38.94 16.28 27.42
CA GLU A 184 40.40 16.48 27.40
C GLU A 184 40.83 17.98 27.29
N SER A 185 39.86 18.90 27.16
CA SER A 185 40.09 20.35 27.02
C SER A 185 39.78 21.10 28.31
#